data_3fb04f798212dd41474b5c175dd08251
#
_entry.id   3fb04f798212dd41474b5c175dd08251
#
_cell.length_a   1.000
_cell.length_b   1.000
_cell.length_c   1.000
_cell.angle_alpha   90.00
_cell.angle_beta   90.00
_cell.angle_gamma   90.00
#
_symmetry.space_group_name_H-M   'P 1'
#
loop_
_entity.id
_entity.type
_entity.pdbx_description
1 polymer ?
#
loop_
_entity_poly.entity_id
_entity_poly.type
_entity_poly.pdbx_seq_one_letter_code
_entity_poly.pdbx_strand_id
1 'polypeptide(L)'
;MFLKAVTMQGFKSFANRTKIELDKTTTAIVGPNGSGKSNITDAITWVLGETSVKNLRGNKMEDVIFSGTDTKKPLGMAEVTIVFDNSDKSLNLPYNEVSVTRRMYRSLESEFLINNKKCRLKDIKELFMDTGIGKDGYSVIGQGKIESVLSSKPEDRRNIFEEAAGISKYKYKK
;
A
#
# COMPACT_ATOMS: atom_id res chain seq x y z
N MET A 1 6.58 13.46 -8.22
CA MET A 1 5.99 12.10 -8.18
C MET A 1 4.55 12.15 -7.71
N PHE A 2 3.63 11.35 -8.26
CA PHE A 2 2.26 11.17 -7.77
C PHE A 2 1.74 9.77 -8.11
N LEU A 3 0.76 9.28 -7.34
CA LEU A 3 0.11 8.00 -7.58
C LEU A 3 -0.86 8.13 -8.76
N LYS A 4 -0.59 7.41 -9.84
CA LYS A 4 -1.33 7.50 -11.12
C LYS A 4 -2.47 6.48 -11.22
N ALA A 5 -2.27 5.27 -10.69
CA ALA A 5 -3.29 4.23 -10.75
C ALA A 5 -3.08 3.17 -9.66
N VAL A 6 -4.19 2.54 -9.29
CA VAL A 6 -4.23 1.34 -8.45
C VAL A 6 -5.01 0.26 -9.21
N THR A 7 -4.43 -0.91 -9.38
CA THR A 7 -5.10 -2.09 -9.95
C THR A 7 -5.15 -3.19 -8.91
N MET A 8 -6.32 -3.75 -8.71
CA MET A 8 -6.57 -4.82 -7.72
C MET A 8 -7.24 -6.00 -8.42
N GLN A 9 -6.85 -7.22 -8.07
CA GLN A 9 -7.49 -8.46 -8.51
C GLN A 9 -7.42 -9.50 -7.39
N GLY A 10 -8.52 -10.12 -7.08
CA GLY A 10 -8.59 -11.10 -5.99
C GLY A 10 -8.30 -10.51 -4.60
N PHE A 11 -8.32 -9.19 -4.45
CA PHE A 11 -7.99 -8.52 -3.19
C PHE A 11 -9.27 -8.14 -2.44
N LYS A 12 -9.48 -8.72 -1.27
CA LYS A 12 -10.65 -8.48 -0.40
C LYS A 12 -11.98 -8.55 -1.16
N SER A 13 -12.66 -7.41 -1.35
CA SER A 13 -13.93 -7.32 -2.10
C SER A 13 -13.76 -7.25 -3.62
N PHE A 14 -12.54 -7.07 -4.12
CA PHE A 14 -12.25 -6.93 -5.55
C PHE A 14 -11.92 -8.28 -6.20
N ALA A 15 -12.95 -9.09 -6.49
CA ALA A 15 -12.77 -10.39 -7.14
C ALA A 15 -12.19 -10.24 -8.56
N ASN A 16 -12.80 -9.36 -9.36
CA ASN A 16 -12.37 -9.09 -10.74
C ASN A 16 -11.26 -8.04 -10.75
N ARG A 17 -10.48 -8.03 -11.83
CA ARG A 17 -9.48 -6.99 -12.06
C ARG A 17 -10.17 -5.62 -12.16
N THR A 18 -9.86 -4.77 -11.21
CA THR A 18 -10.39 -3.41 -11.09
C THR A 18 -9.23 -2.43 -11.13
N LYS A 19 -9.24 -1.51 -12.08
CA LYS A 19 -8.27 -0.41 -12.20
C LYS A 19 -8.95 0.89 -11.81
N ILE A 20 -8.32 1.65 -10.94
CA ILE A 20 -8.72 3.01 -10.55
C ILE A 20 -7.61 3.94 -11.02
N GLU A 21 -7.95 4.85 -11.91
CA GLU A 21 -7.07 5.93 -12.33
C GLU A 21 -7.25 7.12 -11.40
N LEU A 22 -6.13 7.73 -11.03
CA LEU A 22 -6.09 8.86 -10.09
C LEU A 22 -5.53 10.07 -10.81
N ASP A 23 -6.16 11.20 -10.59
CA ASP A 23 -5.73 12.46 -11.17
C ASP A 23 -4.55 13.06 -10.38
N LYS A 24 -3.84 13.96 -11.06
CA LYS A 24 -2.69 14.69 -10.50
C LYS A 24 -3.08 15.61 -9.33
N THR A 25 -4.35 16.01 -9.27
CA THR A 25 -4.89 16.92 -8.27
C THR A 25 -5.52 16.15 -7.11
N THR A 26 -6.83 16.20 -6.98
CA THR A 26 -7.58 15.52 -5.93
C THR A 26 -8.59 14.56 -6.53
N THR A 27 -8.55 13.31 -6.12
CA THR A 27 -9.53 12.28 -6.49
C THR A 27 -10.35 11.89 -5.26
N ALA A 28 -11.67 12.03 -5.32
CA ALA A 28 -12.58 11.58 -4.28
C ALA A 28 -13.22 10.25 -4.66
N ILE A 29 -13.15 9.26 -3.76
CA ILE A 29 -13.80 7.96 -3.93
C ILE A 29 -15.01 7.92 -3.02
N VAL A 30 -16.19 7.92 -3.61
CA VAL A 30 -17.48 7.95 -2.90
C VAL A 30 -18.29 6.68 -3.14
N GLY A 31 -19.17 6.35 -2.21
CA GLY A 31 -20.03 5.18 -2.32
C GLY A 31 -20.66 4.82 -0.97
N PRO A 32 -21.67 3.92 -0.94
CA PRO A 32 -22.32 3.48 0.30
C PRO A 32 -21.37 2.70 1.21
N ASN A 33 -21.78 2.47 2.46
CA ASN A 33 -21.04 1.62 3.38
C ASN A 33 -20.97 0.18 2.82
N GLY A 34 -19.82 -0.47 2.99
CA GLY A 34 -19.59 -1.83 2.45
C GLY A 34 -19.18 -1.88 0.96
N SER A 35 -19.17 -0.77 0.22
CA SER A 35 -18.80 -0.76 -1.21
C SER A 35 -17.30 -1.01 -1.51
N GLY A 36 -16.47 -1.19 -0.49
CA GLY A 36 -15.05 -1.47 -0.66
C GLY A 36 -14.13 -0.26 -0.68
N LYS A 37 -14.60 0.96 -0.40
CA LYS A 37 -13.78 2.19 -0.38
C LYS A 37 -12.51 2.04 0.46
N SER A 38 -12.66 1.57 1.69
CA SER A 38 -11.52 1.37 2.59
C SER A 38 -10.58 0.25 2.14
N ASN A 39 -11.06 -0.69 1.31
CA ASN A 39 -10.20 -1.74 0.76
C ASN A 39 -9.21 -1.20 -0.27
N ILE A 40 -9.48 -0.04 -0.87
CA ILE A 40 -8.55 0.66 -1.77
C ILE A 40 -7.35 1.19 -0.97
N THR A 41 -7.60 1.82 0.18
CA THR A 41 -6.54 2.26 1.08
C THR A 41 -5.73 1.07 1.59
N ASP A 42 -6.40 -0.03 1.98
CA ASP A 42 -5.70 -1.25 2.39
C ASP A 42 -4.84 -1.82 1.26
N ALA A 43 -5.31 -1.79 0.02
CA ALA A 43 -4.54 -2.24 -1.13
C ALA A 43 -3.26 -1.43 -1.32
N ILE A 44 -3.34 -0.11 -1.22
CA ILE A 44 -2.19 0.79 -1.34
C ILE A 44 -1.18 0.50 -0.23
N THR A 45 -1.62 0.48 1.04
CA THR A 45 -0.73 0.21 2.17
C THR A 45 -0.12 -1.18 2.11
N TRP A 46 -0.89 -2.16 1.66
CA TRP A 46 -0.42 -3.53 1.52
C TRP A 46 0.72 -3.66 0.51
N VAL A 47 0.60 -3.03 -0.67
CA VAL A 47 1.67 -3.03 -1.69
C VAL A 47 2.91 -2.30 -1.20
N LEU A 48 2.75 -1.21 -0.44
CA LEU A 48 3.84 -0.42 0.14
C LEU A 48 4.56 -1.14 1.29
N GLY A 49 4.14 -2.37 1.63
CA GLY A 49 4.88 -3.23 2.54
C GLY A 49 4.23 -3.44 3.91
N GLU A 50 2.93 -3.12 4.06
CA GLU A 50 2.23 -3.47 5.29
C GLU A 50 2.16 -4.98 5.47
N THR A 51 2.58 -5.45 6.63
CA THR A 51 2.58 -6.86 7.03
C THR A 51 1.70 -7.13 8.26
N SER A 52 1.22 -6.07 8.92
CA SER A 52 0.31 -6.20 10.05
C SER A 52 -1.10 -6.52 9.56
N VAL A 53 -1.60 -7.67 9.96
CA VAL A 53 -2.97 -8.12 9.64
C VAL A 53 -4.00 -7.16 10.21
N LYS A 54 -3.76 -6.64 11.43
CA LYS A 54 -4.65 -5.67 12.10
C LYS A 54 -4.79 -4.38 11.30
N ASN A 55 -3.69 -3.86 10.77
CA ASN A 55 -3.71 -2.64 9.96
C ASN A 55 -4.46 -2.85 8.64
N LEU A 56 -4.52 -4.07 8.16
CA LEU A 56 -5.30 -4.48 7.00
C LEU A 56 -6.73 -4.93 7.37
N ARG A 57 -7.16 -4.73 8.61
CA ARG A 57 -8.51 -5.08 9.10
C ARG A 57 -8.89 -6.54 8.83
N GLY A 58 -7.93 -7.46 8.94
CA GLY A 58 -8.09 -8.89 8.83
C GLY A 58 -7.70 -9.60 10.12
N ASN A 59 -8.00 -10.89 10.21
CA ASN A 59 -7.58 -11.76 11.29
C ASN A 59 -6.34 -12.57 10.91
N LYS A 60 -6.23 -12.91 9.62
CA LYS A 60 -5.12 -13.66 9.03
C LYS A 60 -4.64 -12.94 7.77
N MET A 61 -3.40 -13.20 7.35
CA MET A 61 -2.88 -12.60 6.14
C MET A 61 -3.63 -13.09 4.88
N GLU A 62 -4.17 -14.29 4.91
CA GLU A 62 -5.01 -14.86 3.84
C GLU A 62 -6.29 -14.05 3.61
N ASP A 63 -6.76 -13.29 4.61
CA ASP A 63 -7.99 -12.49 4.52
C ASP A 63 -7.87 -11.35 3.50
N VAL A 64 -6.67 -11.08 2.99
CA VAL A 64 -6.48 -10.17 1.85
C VAL A 64 -6.93 -10.80 0.53
N ILE A 65 -7.03 -12.15 0.46
CA ILE A 65 -7.46 -12.86 -0.73
C ILE A 65 -8.99 -12.96 -0.72
N PHE A 66 -9.62 -12.66 -1.85
CA PHE A 66 -11.06 -12.77 -2.00
C PHE A 66 -11.57 -14.17 -1.63
N SER A 67 -12.42 -14.22 -0.61
CA SER A 67 -12.93 -15.47 0.01
C SER A 67 -14.16 -16.04 -0.68
N GLY A 68 -14.67 -15.36 -1.72
CA GLY A 68 -15.89 -15.75 -2.41
C GLY A 68 -17.13 -15.02 -1.90
N THR A 69 -18.22 -15.19 -2.63
CA THR A 69 -19.59 -14.77 -2.29
C THR A 69 -20.54 -15.88 -2.73
N ASP A 70 -21.83 -15.74 -2.48
CA ASP A 70 -22.85 -16.69 -2.93
C ASP A 70 -22.82 -16.90 -4.45
N THR A 71 -22.35 -15.90 -5.21
CA THR A 71 -22.32 -15.92 -6.68
C THR A 71 -20.92 -16.08 -7.28
N LYS A 72 -19.85 -15.94 -6.50
CA LYS A 72 -18.45 -16.02 -6.97
C LYS A 72 -17.62 -16.94 -6.10
N LYS A 73 -16.89 -17.87 -6.73
CA LYS A 73 -15.97 -18.77 -6.02
C LYS A 73 -14.78 -18.00 -5.42
N PRO A 74 -14.22 -18.51 -4.30
CA PRO A 74 -12.97 -18.01 -3.75
C PRO A 74 -11.84 -18.03 -4.80
N LEU A 75 -10.94 -17.07 -4.71
CA LEU A 75 -9.75 -17.01 -5.59
C LEU A 75 -8.52 -17.60 -4.89
N GLY A 76 -7.56 -18.05 -5.69
CA GLY A 76 -6.30 -18.64 -5.22
C GLY A 76 -5.25 -17.62 -4.84
N MET A 77 -5.39 -16.37 -5.30
CA MET A 77 -4.42 -15.31 -5.05
C MET A 77 -5.06 -13.93 -5.02
N ALA A 78 -4.37 -12.99 -4.39
CA ALA A 78 -4.58 -11.55 -4.50
C ALA A 78 -3.40 -10.90 -5.20
N GLU A 79 -3.68 -9.97 -6.11
CA GLU A 79 -2.68 -9.11 -6.76
C GLU A 79 -3.11 -7.65 -6.63
N VAL A 80 -2.16 -6.81 -6.23
CA VAL A 80 -2.33 -5.35 -6.27
C VAL A 80 -1.12 -4.74 -6.93
N THR A 81 -1.37 -3.84 -7.87
CA THR A 81 -0.35 -3.04 -8.56
C THR A 81 -0.67 -1.57 -8.35
N ILE A 82 0.31 -0.81 -7.91
CA ILE A 82 0.26 0.65 -7.90
C ILE A 82 1.24 1.20 -8.92
N VAL A 83 0.85 2.29 -9.57
CA VAL A 83 1.64 2.93 -10.61
C VAL A 83 1.87 4.39 -10.23
N PHE A 84 3.13 4.81 -10.23
CA PHE A 84 3.54 6.17 -9.97
C PHE A 84 4.05 6.86 -11.24
N ASP A 85 3.66 8.11 -11.42
CA ASP A 85 4.41 9.02 -12.29
C ASP A 85 5.71 9.39 -11.59
N ASN A 86 6.83 9.15 -12.26
CA ASN A 86 8.19 9.43 -11.78
C ASN A 86 8.94 10.31 -12.77
N SER A 87 8.24 11.22 -13.44
CA SER A 87 8.85 12.13 -14.43
C SER A 87 9.89 13.06 -13.79
N ASP A 88 9.70 13.38 -12.51
CA ASP A 88 10.61 14.18 -11.68
C ASP A 88 11.78 13.37 -11.07
N LYS A 89 11.85 12.05 -11.35
CA LYS A 89 12.86 11.12 -10.82
C LYS A 89 12.97 11.04 -9.31
N SER A 90 11.91 11.38 -8.58
CA SER A 90 11.87 11.31 -7.11
C SER A 90 12.11 9.88 -6.58
N LEU A 91 11.77 8.84 -7.33
CA LEU A 91 12.04 7.43 -6.99
C LEU A 91 13.45 6.96 -7.37
N ASN A 92 14.36 7.85 -7.72
CA ASN A 92 15.75 7.50 -8.08
C ASN A 92 15.88 6.29 -9.05
N LEU A 93 14.94 6.18 -9.97
CA LEU A 93 14.91 5.19 -11.04
C LEU A 93 14.87 5.90 -12.41
N PRO A 94 15.51 5.35 -13.46
CA PRO A 94 15.60 6.01 -14.76
C PRO A 94 14.27 6.04 -15.53
N TYR A 95 13.21 5.46 -15.00
CA TYR A 95 11.90 5.33 -15.63
C TYR A 95 10.99 6.50 -15.28
N ASN A 96 10.20 6.99 -16.24
CA ASN A 96 9.17 8.02 -16.03
C ASN A 96 7.91 7.47 -15.35
N GLU A 97 7.72 6.16 -15.41
CA GLU A 97 6.64 5.47 -14.74
C GLU A 97 7.22 4.27 -13.96
N VAL A 98 6.81 4.13 -12.72
CA VAL A 98 7.25 3.04 -11.84
C VAL A 98 6.03 2.31 -11.32
N SER A 99 5.96 1.02 -11.61
CA SER A 99 4.94 0.13 -11.06
C SER A 99 5.50 -0.72 -9.94
N VAL A 100 4.74 -0.86 -8.87
CA VAL A 100 5.03 -1.77 -7.77
C VAL A 100 3.87 -2.74 -7.61
N THR A 101 4.17 -4.02 -7.63
CA THR A 101 3.17 -5.10 -7.53
C THR A 101 3.48 -6.01 -6.35
N ARG A 102 2.46 -6.35 -5.61
CA ARG A 102 2.49 -7.44 -4.62
C ARG A 102 1.45 -8.48 -4.99
N ARG A 103 1.87 -9.74 -4.94
CA ARG A 103 1.00 -10.92 -5.06
C ARG A 103 1.08 -11.74 -3.79
N MET A 104 -0.01 -12.36 -3.44
CA MET A 104 -0.06 -13.33 -2.36
C MET A 104 -0.94 -14.49 -2.75
N TYR A 105 -0.44 -15.69 -2.54
CA TYR A 105 -1.12 -16.94 -2.80
C TYR A 105 -1.68 -17.54 -1.51
N ARG A 106 -2.66 -18.45 -1.63
CA ARG A 106 -3.20 -19.17 -0.45
C ARG A 106 -2.16 -20.08 0.22
N SER A 107 -1.06 -20.37 -0.46
CA SER A 107 0.11 -21.04 0.14
C SER A 107 0.88 -20.15 1.12
N LEU A 108 0.46 -18.90 1.33
CA LEU A 108 1.14 -17.84 2.09
C LEU A 108 2.41 -17.31 1.40
N GLU A 109 2.74 -17.81 0.22
CA GLU A 109 3.83 -17.26 -0.58
C GLU A 109 3.48 -15.85 -1.07
N SER A 110 4.43 -14.93 -0.96
CA SER A 110 4.29 -13.55 -1.45
C SER A 110 5.36 -13.23 -2.47
N GLU A 111 4.95 -12.61 -3.56
CA GLU A 111 5.85 -12.07 -4.57
C GLU A 111 5.77 -10.54 -4.59
N PHE A 112 6.92 -9.91 -4.80
CA PHE A 112 7.05 -8.47 -4.95
C PHE A 112 7.73 -8.16 -6.27
N LEU A 113 7.25 -7.15 -6.99
CA LEU A 113 7.81 -6.74 -8.27
C LEU A 113 7.92 -5.22 -8.36
N ILE A 114 9.01 -4.73 -8.96
CA ILE A 114 9.17 -3.35 -9.40
C ILE A 114 9.34 -3.39 -10.93
N ASN A 115 8.49 -2.68 -11.66
CA ASN A 115 8.45 -2.70 -13.13
C ASN A 115 8.48 -4.14 -13.71
N ASN A 116 7.64 -5.01 -13.15
CA ASN A 116 7.53 -6.44 -13.49
C ASN A 116 8.79 -7.30 -13.20
N LYS A 117 9.82 -6.76 -12.58
CA LYS A 117 10.99 -7.54 -12.13
C LYS A 117 10.81 -7.95 -10.68
N LYS A 118 11.01 -9.24 -10.38
CA LYS A 118 10.95 -9.75 -9.00
C LYS A 118 11.98 -9.05 -8.13
N CYS A 119 11.55 -8.67 -6.93
CA CYS A 119 12.36 -8.02 -5.92
C CYS A 119 11.96 -8.51 -4.51
N ARG A 120 12.64 -8.05 -3.49
CA ARG A 120 12.30 -8.34 -2.09
C ARG A 120 11.46 -7.22 -1.51
N LEU A 121 10.73 -7.50 -0.45
CA LEU A 121 10.02 -6.47 0.31
C LEU A 121 10.95 -5.35 0.78
N LYS A 122 12.20 -5.68 1.12
CA LYS A 122 13.21 -4.69 1.51
C LYS A 122 13.48 -3.69 0.39
N ASP A 123 13.56 -4.16 -0.85
CA ASP A 123 13.86 -3.31 -2.02
C ASP A 123 12.71 -2.31 -2.28
N ILE A 124 11.43 -2.71 -2.03
CA ILE A 124 10.29 -1.79 -2.06
C ILE A 124 10.39 -0.74 -0.95
N LYS A 125 10.70 -1.16 0.27
CA LYS A 125 10.85 -0.21 1.39
C LYS A 125 11.96 0.80 1.13
N GLU A 126 13.10 0.36 0.61
CA GLU A 126 14.23 1.22 0.25
C GLU A 126 13.84 2.20 -0.88
N LEU A 127 13.06 1.77 -1.86
CA LEU A 127 12.59 2.61 -2.96
C LEU A 127 11.79 3.83 -2.47
N PHE A 128 10.98 3.66 -1.43
CA PHE A 128 10.11 4.71 -0.91
C PHE A 128 10.67 5.46 0.31
N MET A 129 11.82 5.05 0.85
CA MET A 129 12.34 5.53 2.13
C MET A 129 12.59 7.04 2.19
N ASP A 130 12.93 7.66 1.05
CA ASP A 130 13.23 9.10 0.98
C ASP A 130 12.06 9.93 0.43
N THR A 131 10.94 9.29 0.10
CA THR A 131 9.82 9.95 -0.59
C THR A 131 8.67 10.34 0.33
N GLY A 132 8.74 9.98 1.61
CA GLY A 132 7.62 10.09 2.55
C GLY A 132 6.46 9.14 2.24
N ILE A 133 6.58 8.33 1.17
CA ILE A 133 5.62 7.31 0.78
C ILE A 133 6.15 5.97 1.30
N GLY A 134 5.48 5.36 2.25
CA GLY A 134 5.88 4.06 2.78
C GLY A 134 4.89 3.59 3.82
N LYS A 135 5.14 2.41 4.38
CA LYS A 135 4.33 1.86 5.46
C LYS A 135 4.25 2.79 6.66
N ASP A 136 5.38 3.40 6.99
CA ASP A 136 5.57 4.27 8.14
C ASP A 136 5.43 5.76 7.74
N GLY A 137 5.24 6.06 6.44
CA GLY A 137 5.07 7.41 5.89
C GLY A 137 3.69 8.01 6.15
N TYR A 138 3.64 9.33 6.26
CA TYR A 138 2.39 10.09 6.41
C TYR A 138 1.58 10.22 5.13
N SER A 139 2.03 9.64 4.03
CA SER A 139 1.34 9.69 2.74
C SER A 139 0.03 8.89 2.72
N VAL A 140 -0.15 7.95 3.66
CA VAL A 140 -1.40 7.22 3.81
C VAL A 140 -1.92 7.39 5.23
N ILE A 141 -2.94 8.23 5.38
CA ILE A 141 -3.59 8.48 6.66
C ILE A 141 -4.79 7.54 6.77
N GLY A 142 -4.62 6.45 7.51
CA GLY A 142 -5.70 5.51 7.80
C GLY A 142 -6.73 6.09 8.77
N GLN A 143 -7.91 5.48 8.79
CA GLN A 143 -8.96 5.83 9.74
C GLN A 143 -8.47 5.67 11.19
N GLY A 144 -8.67 6.68 12.04
CA GLY A 144 -8.24 6.69 13.44
C GLY A 144 -6.76 7.03 13.66
N LYS A 145 -5.93 7.15 12.61
CA LYS A 145 -4.52 7.53 12.78
C LYS A 145 -4.34 8.97 13.28
N ILE A 146 -5.20 9.90 12.87
CA ILE A 146 -5.13 11.29 13.33
C ILE A 146 -5.40 11.38 14.82
N GLU A 147 -6.44 10.70 15.31
CA GLU A 147 -6.74 10.67 16.75
C GLU A 147 -5.60 10.04 17.56
N SER A 148 -4.97 8.98 17.04
CA SER A 148 -3.83 8.35 17.70
C SER A 148 -2.62 9.30 17.79
N VAL A 149 -2.39 10.11 16.76
CA VAL A 149 -1.32 11.13 16.73
C VAL A 149 -1.60 12.24 17.74
N LEU A 150 -2.85 12.69 17.86
CA LEU A 150 -3.26 13.75 18.78
C LEU A 150 -3.27 13.29 20.26
N SER A 151 -3.63 12.02 20.49
CA SER A 151 -3.73 11.42 21.83
C SER A 151 -2.48 10.67 22.26
N SER A 152 -1.50 10.46 21.37
CA SER A 152 -0.33 9.65 21.63
C SER A 152 0.61 10.28 22.65
N LYS A 153 1.30 9.40 23.38
CA LYS A 153 2.37 9.79 24.29
C LYS A 153 3.47 10.55 23.55
N PRO A 154 4.25 11.41 24.23
CA PRO A 154 5.35 12.16 23.61
C PRO A 154 6.32 11.30 22.79
N GLU A 155 6.54 10.06 23.21
CA GLU A 155 7.41 9.08 22.54
C GLU A 155 6.88 8.66 21.15
N ASP A 156 5.57 8.48 21.02
CA ASP A 156 4.94 8.13 19.73
C ASP A 156 5.00 9.30 18.75
N ARG A 157 4.83 10.54 19.26
CA ARG A 157 4.99 11.77 18.46
C ARG A 157 6.42 11.97 17.98
N ARG A 158 7.42 11.55 18.77
CA ARG A 158 8.83 11.65 18.39
C ARG A 158 9.11 10.85 17.10
N ASN A 159 8.59 9.65 16.98
CA ASN A 159 8.76 8.82 15.76
C ASN A 159 8.24 9.54 14.52
N ILE A 160 7.15 10.29 14.68
CA ILE A 160 6.54 11.11 13.63
C ILE A 160 7.49 12.20 13.14
N PHE A 161 8.08 12.94 14.08
CA PHE A 161 9.04 14.01 13.76
C PHE A 161 10.33 13.46 13.17
N GLU A 162 10.84 12.32 13.66
CA GLU A 162 12.03 11.68 13.12
C GLU A 162 11.85 11.20 11.70
N GLU A 163 10.65 10.72 11.35
CA GLU A 163 10.30 10.31 10.00
C GLU A 163 10.14 11.53 9.07
N ALA A 164 9.40 12.55 9.50
CA ALA A 164 9.24 13.80 8.74
C ALA A 164 10.58 14.50 8.49
N ALA A 165 11.55 14.34 9.40
CA ALA A 165 12.91 14.87 9.26
C ALA A 165 13.83 13.99 8.39
N GLY A 166 13.35 12.87 7.82
CA GLY A 166 14.15 11.96 6.98
C GLY A 166 15.24 11.18 7.75
N ILE A 167 15.15 11.11 9.09
CA ILE A 167 16.15 10.47 9.93
C ILE A 167 16.01 8.93 9.92
N SER A 168 14.87 8.42 9.50
CA SER A 168 14.54 6.99 9.47
C SER A 168 15.54 6.17 8.65
N LYS A 169 16.09 6.74 7.58
CA LYS A 169 17.12 6.11 6.73
C LYS A 169 18.40 5.76 7.50
N TYR A 170 18.81 6.62 8.42
CA TYR A 170 20.02 6.41 9.19
C TYR A 170 19.87 5.33 10.28
N LYS A 171 18.65 5.16 10.81
CA LYS A 171 18.33 4.09 11.78
C LYS A 171 18.30 2.71 11.13
N TYR A 172 17.90 2.61 9.84
CA TYR A 172 17.81 1.33 9.12
C TYR A 172 19.16 0.79 8.65
N LYS A 173 20.20 1.62 8.61
CA LYS A 173 21.57 1.24 8.20
C LYS A 173 22.47 0.80 9.36
N LYS A 174 22.00 0.86 10.60
CA LYS A 174 22.63 0.27 11.79
C LYS A 174 22.07 -1.12 12.07
#